data_fd4e54174d6b6eef42567ff3ab011b37
#
_entry.id   fd4e54174d6b6eef42567ff3ab011b37
#
_cell.length_a   1.000
_cell.length_b   1.000
_cell.length_c   1.000
_cell.angle_alpha   90.00
_cell.angle_beta   90.00
_cell.angle_gamma   90.00
#
_symmetry.space_group_name_H-M   'P 1'
#
loop_
_entity.id
_entity.type
_entity.pdbx_description
1 polymer ?
#
loop_
_entity_poly.entity_id
_entity_poly.type
_entity_poly.pdbx_seq_one_letter_code
_entity_poly.pdbx_strand_id
1 'polypeptide(L)'
;MDFRPLTAADLPFVASWLTRPHVAEWWDGPIALEVDLRQALAVLDDEAIGYVQSYQALACHSDGWWLEVTDPGVFGIDQFLADAAMVGQGLGARMVRAFVAELFADPRVTRVQADPLPLNARAIRCYENAGFRRVRDVVTPDGPAVLMHHDRGAMR
;
A
#
# COMPACT_ATOMS: atom_id res chain seq x y z
N MET A 1 0.49 16.14 3.71
CA MET A 1 1.33 14.96 3.36
C MET A 1 1.46 14.88 1.86
N ASP A 2 2.68 14.84 1.38
CA ASP A 2 2.98 14.79 -0.05
C ASP A 2 3.62 13.45 -0.41
N PHE A 3 3.60 13.11 -1.70
CA PHE A 3 4.20 11.88 -2.21
C PHE A 3 5.20 12.21 -3.30
N ARG A 4 6.45 11.92 -3.02
CA ARG A 4 7.55 12.15 -3.95
C ARG A 4 7.88 10.84 -4.69
N PRO A 5 7.94 10.84 -6.03
CA PRO A 5 8.30 9.62 -6.76
C PRO A 5 9.64 9.05 -6.28
N LEU A 6 9.67 7.72 -6.13
CA LEU A 6 10.90 7.01 -5.78
C LEU A 6 11.91 7.13 -6.93
N THR A 7 13.16 7.43 -6.58
CA THR A 7 14.26 7.50 -7.55
C THR A 7 15.33 6.47 -7.19
N ALA A 8 16.24 6.21 -8.14
CA ALA A 8 17.37 5.31 -7.89
C ALA A 8 18.23 5.77 -6.71
N ALA A 9 18.36 7.08 -6.52
CA ALA A 9 19.13 7.66 -5.41
C ALA A 9 18.51 7.35 -4.04
N ASP A 10 17.20 7.06 -3.99
CA ASP A 10 16.50 6.73 -2.74
C ASP A 10 16.69 5.28 -2.31
N LEU A 11 17.09 4.38 -3.22
CA LEU A 11 17.09 2.94 -2.95
C LEU A 11 17.97 2.53 -1.77
N PRO A 12 19.19 3.07 -1.57
CA PRO A 12 19.99 2.73 -0.37
C PRO A 12 19.29 3.16 0.93
N PHE A 13 18.61 4.29 0.91
CA PHE A 13 17.88 4.81 2.06
C PHE A 13 16.69 3.93 2.40
N VAL A 14 15.89 3.57 1.40
CA VAL A 14 14.74 2.65 1.58
C VAL A 14 15.23 1.27 2.00
N ALA A 15 16.34 0.78 1.46
CA ALA A 15 16.92 -0.51 1.87
C ALA A 15 17.25 -0.53 3.37
N SER A 16 17.70 0.59 3.93
CA SER A 16 17.95 0.69 5.36
C SER A 16 16.67 0.57 6.19
N TRP A 17 15.54 1.06 5.69
CA TRP A 17 14.23 0.89 6.35
C TRP A 17 13.79 -0.57 6.38
N LEU A 18 14.06 -1.31 5.31
CA LEU A 18 13.66 -2.72 5.19
C LEU A 18 14.36 -3.63 6.20
N THR A 19 15.47 -3.20 6.80
CA THR A 19 16.16 -3.96 7.85
C THR A 19 15.55 -3.73 9.23
N ARG A 20 14.69 -2.74 9.40
CA ARG A 20 14.07 -2.41 10.68
C ARG A 20 13.04 -3.47 11.06
N PRO A 21 13.02 -3.95 12.33
CA PRO A 21 12.14 -5.06 12.71
C PRO A 21 10.66 -4.87 12.39
N HIS A 22 10.12 -3.67 12.61
CA HIS A 22 8.70 -3.39 12.37
C HIS A 22 8.33 -3.41 10.87
N VAL A 23 9.31 -3.24 9.98
CA VAL A 23 9.12 -3.37 8.53
C VAL A 23 9.41 -4.81 8.09
N ALA A 24 10.55 -5.36 8.49
CA ALA A 24 11.00 -6.69 8.08
C ALA A 24 10.02 -7.81 8.48
N GLU A 25 9.28 -7.61 9.55
CA GLU A 25 8.26 -8.57 10.01
C GLU A 25 7.18 -8.82 8.97
N TRP A 26 6.83 -7.80 8.16
CA TRP A 26 5.68 -7.85 7.26
C TRP A 26 6.02 -7.61 5.79
N TRP A 27 7.20 -7.12 5.50
CA TRP A 27 7.63 -6.83 4.13
C TRP A 27 8.71 -7.83 3.70
N ASP A 28 8.44 -8.52 2.61
CA ASP A 28 9.35 -9.52 2.07
C ASP A 28 10.10 -8.98 0.85
N GLY A 29 11.42 -9.19 0.85
CA GLY A 29 12.29 -8.88 -0.27
C GLY A 29 12.69 -7.40 -0.41
N PRO A 30 13.62 -7.13 -1.32
CA PRO A 30 14.11 -5.78 -1.59
C PRO A 30 13.11 -4.96 -2.41
N ILE A 31 13.25 -3.63 -2.35
CA ILE A 31 12.54 -2.71 -3.22
C ILE A 31 13.51 -2.28 -4.34
N ALA A 32 13.08 -2.46 -5.58
CA ALA A 32 13.75 -1.98 -6.79
C ALA A 32 12.81 -1.05 -7.54
N LEU A 33 13.34 -0.25 -8.46
CA LEU A 33 12.48 0.54 -9.35
C LEU A 33 11.77 -0.39 -10.33
N GLU A 34 10.45 -0.26 -10.44
CA GLU A 34 9.61 -1.10 -11.30
C GLU A 34 8.66 -0.21 -12.10
N VAL A 35 8.70 -0.36 -13.43
CA VAL A 35 7.92 0.50 -14.34
C VAL A 35 6.41 0.31 -14.21
N ASP A 36 5.97 -0.86 -13.78
CA ASP A 36 4.55 -1.20 -13.64
C ASP A 36 3.95 -0.77 -12.29
N LEU A 37 4.77 -0.20 -11.42
CA LEU A 37 4.34 0.29 -10.12
C LEU A 37 4.43 1.82 -10.06
N ARG A 38 3.47 2.43 -9.40
CA ARG A 38 3.68 3.77 -8.87
C ARG A 38 4.35 3.62 -7.50
N GLN A 39 5.58 4.09 -7.38
CA GLN A 39 6.36 3.99 -6.14
C GLN A 39 6.67 5.40 -5.63
N ALA A 40 6.41 5.64 -4.36
CA ALA A 40 6.58 6.96 -3.77
C ALA A 40 7.07 6.90 -2.34
N LEU A 41 7.75 7.96 -1.92
CA LEU A 41 8.02 8.24 -0.52
C LEU A 41 6.99 9.24 0.00
N ALA A 42 6.38 8.92 1.13
CA ALA A 42 5.50 9.85 1.83
C ALA A 42 6.35 10.88 2.57
N VAL A 43 6.03 12.16 2.38
CA VAL A 43 6.78 13.27 2.95
C VAL A 43 5.86 14.09 3.84
N LEU A 44 6.27 14.31 5.08
CA LEU A 44 5.58 15.15 6.06
C LEU A 44 6.60 16.09 6.67
N ASP A 45 6.32 17.40 6.62
CA ASP A 45 7.22 18.44 7.14
C ASP A 45 8.66 18.31 6.58
N ASP A 46 8.76 18.12 5.26
CA ASP A 46 10.00 17.95 4.49
C ASP A 46 10.80 16.69 4.83
N GLU A 47 10.23 15.77 5.59
CA GLU A 47 10.88 14.51 5.98
C GLU A 47 10.17 13.32 5.35
N ALA A 48 10.94 12.40 4.76
CA ALA A 48 10.41 11.13 4.26
C ALA A 48 10.06 10.21 5.44
N ILE A 49 8.80 9.83 5.58
CA ILE A 49 8.31 9.08 6.72
C ILE A 49 7.83 7.66 6.38
N GLY A 50 7.74 7.33 5.12
CA GLY A 50 7.26 6.02 4.71
C GLY A 50 7.35 5.79 3.22
N TYR A 51 7.03 4.57 2.85
CA TYR A 51 6.99 4.11 1.46
C TYR A 51 5.60 3.63 1.12
N VAL A 52 5.14 3.94 -0.09
CA VAL A 52 3.86 3.46 -0.60
C VAL A 52 4.00 3.17 -2.08
N GLN A 53 3.33 2.09 -2.51
CA GLN A 53 3.26 1.73 -3.92
C GLN A 53 1.85 1.35 -4.31
N SER A 54 1.53 1.52 -5.58
CA SER A 54 0.28 1.04 -6.16
C SER A 54 0.53 0.30 -7.45
N TYR A 55 -0.37 -0.63 -7.76
CA TYR A 55 -0.35 -1.46 -8.96
C TYR A 55 -1.77 -1.62 -9.50
N GLN A 56 -1.90 -1.81 -10.79
CA GLN A 56 -3.18 -2.19 -11.39
C GLN A 56 -3.38 -3.70 -11.20
N ALA A 57 -4.52 -4.10 -10.66
CA ALA A 57 -4.77 -5.53 -10.37
C ALA A 57 -4.72 -6.41 -11.63
N LEU A 58 -5.27 -5.93 -12.76
CA LEU A 58 -5.22 -6.69 -14.02
C LEU A 58 -3.80 -6.96 -14.50
N ALA A 59 -2.86 -6.05 -14.26
CA ALA A 59 -1.47 -6.20 -14.68
C ALA A 59 -0.75 -7.32 -13.93
N CYS A 60 -1.33 -7.82 -12.84
CA CYS A 60 -0.75 -8.89 -12.02
C CYS A 60 -1.26 -10.28 -12.39
N HIS A 61 -2.18 -10.42 -13.35
CA HIS A 61 -2.75 -11.70 -13.76
C HIS A 61 -1.70 -12.70 -14.25
N SER A 62 -0.71 -12.23 -14.97
CA SER A 62 0.37 -13.12 -15.50
C SER A 62 1.18 -13.79 -14.38
N ASP A 63 1.21 -13.18 -13.19
CA ASP A 63 1.89 -13.72 -12.01
C ASP A 63 0.93 -14.50 -11.08
N GLY A 64 -0.30 -14.70 -11.49
CA GLY A 64 -1.29 -15.48 -10.75
C GLY A 64 -2.07 -14.71 -9.69
N TRP A 65 -1.97 -13.38 -9.67
CA TRP A 65 -2.65 -12.51 -8.73
C TRP A 65 -3.98 -12.02 -9.28
N TRP A 66 -5.00 -11.96 -8.40
CA TRP A 66 -6.27 -11.25 -8.63
C TRP A 66 -6.99 -11.68 -9.91
N LEU A 67 -6.98 -13.00 -10.20
CA LEU A 67 -7.52 -13.56 -11.44
C LEU A 67 -9.01 -13.30 -11.63
N GLU A 68 -9.75 -13.08 -10.53
CA GLU A 68 -11.19 -12.76 -10.56
C GLU A 68 -11.48 -11.31 -10.91
N VAL A 69 -10.48 -10.42 -10.83
CA VAL A 69 -10.66 -9.01 -11.14
C VAL A 69 -10.71 -8.82 -12.65
N THR A 70 -11.75 -8.15 -13.13
CA THR A 70 -11.96 -7.85 -14.56
C THR A 70 -11.99 -6.35 -14.85
N ASP A 71 -12.18 -5.52 -13.83
CA ASP A 71 -12.23 -4.07 -13.95
C ASP A 71 -10.81 -3.47 -13.97
N PRO A 72 -10.41 -2.79 -15.05
CA PRO A 72 -9.08 -2.14 -15.11
C PRO A 72 -8.92 -0.98 -14.12
N GLY A 73 -10.00 -0.52 -13.50
CA GLY A 73 -9.99 0.53 -12.49
C GLY A 73 -9.68 0.06 -11.08
N VAL A 74 -9.41 -1.23 -10.87
CA VAL A 74 -9.02 -1.77 -9.56
C VAL A 74 -7.52 -1.67 -9.39
N PHE A 75 -7.09 -0.95 -8.35
CA PHE A 75 -5.68 -0.77 -7.99
C PHE A 75 -5.42 -1.31 -6.59
N GLY A 76 -4.27 -1.92 -6.39
CA GLY A 76 -3.82 -2.35 -5.06
C GLY A 76 -2.74 -1.43 -4.50
N ILE A 77 -2.61 -1.41 -3.19
CA ILE A 77 -1.57 -0.63 -2.50
C ILE A 77 -0.85 -1.48 -1.47
N ASP A 78 0.43 -1.18 -1.29
CA ASP A 78 1.27 -1.67 -0.21
C ASP A 78 2.02 -0.50 0.39
N GLN A 79 2.28 -0.52 1.70
CA GLN A 79 2.91 0.61 2.37
C GLN A 79 3.55 0.21 3.70
N PHE A 80 4.47 1.04 4.17
CA PHE A 80 4.97 0.98 5.54
C PHE A 80 5.48 2.34 6.01
N LEU A 81 5.49 2.54 7.33
CA LEU A 81 6.14 3.68 7.96
C LEU A 81 7.60 3.35 8.26
N ALA A 82 8.50 4.32 8.05
CA ALA A 82 9.93 4.12 8.20
C ALA A 82 10.40 3.99 9.65
N ASP A 83 9.72 4.68 10.57
CA ASP A 83 10.13 4.76 11.98
C ASP A 83 9.09 4.07 12.88
N ALA A 84 9.56 3.12 13.68
CA ALA A 84 8.72 2.43 14.66
C ALA A 84 8.04 3.37 15.65
N ALA A 85 8.67 4.50 15.98
CA ALA A 85 8.10 5.49 16.88
C ALA A 85 6.86 6.18 16.30
N MET A 86 6.69 6.17 14.98
CA MET A 86 5.52 6.75 14.31
C MET A 86 4.34 5.78 14.23
N VAL A 87 4.59 4.50 14.47
CA VAL A 87 3.56 3.46 14.41
C VAL A 87 2.60 3.59 15.60
N GLY A 88 1.30 3.41 15.34
CA GLY A 88 0.28 3.50 16.38
C GLY A 88 -0.20 4.92 16.70
N GLN A 89 0.24 5.93 15.94
CA GLN A 89 -0.14 7.34 16.12
C GLN A 89 -1.09 7.87 15.06
N GLY A 90 -1.65 7.00 14.23
CA GLY A 90 -2.57 7.39 13.17
C GLY A 90 -1.90 7.88 11.88
N LEU A 91 -0.57 7.96 11.82
CA LEU A 91 0.16 8.44 10.65
C LEU A 91 0.04 7.48 9.46
N GLY A 92 0.01 6.17 9.72
CA GLY A 92 -0.18 5.17 8.67
C GLY A 92 -1.53 5.34 7.97
N ALA A 93 -2.60 5.46 8.73
CA ALA A 93 -3.94 5.68 8.18
C ALA A 93 -4.03 7.02 7.43
N ARG A 94 -3.38 8.06 7.95
CA ARG A 94 -3.31 9.36 7.29
C ARG A 94 -2.57 9.26 5.95
N MET A 95 -1.47 8.55 5.91
CA MET A 95 -0.69 8.31 4.69
C MET A 95 -1.52 7.54 3.65
N VAL A 96 -2.15 6.46 4.07
CA VAL A 96 -3.00 5.65 3.18
C VAL A 96 -4.17 6.48 2.65
N ARG A 97 -4.86 7.21 3.51
CA ARG A 97 -5.98 8.07 3.10
C ARG A 97 -5.57 9.11 2.06
N ALA A 98 -4.43 9.76 2.27
CA ALA A 98 -3.92 10.77 1.35
C ALA A 98 -3.54 10.14 -0.01
N PHE A 99 -2.90 8.96 0.01
CA PHE A 99 -2.51 8.28 -1.23
C PHE A 99 -3.71 7.78 -2.01
N VAL A 100 -4.69 7.20 -1.33
CA VAL A 100 -5.96 6.78 -1.95
C VAL A 100 -6.69 7.95 -2.61
N ALA A 101 -6.69 9.12 -1.96
CA ALA A 101 -7.27 10.32 -2.54
C ALA A 101 -6.56 10.70 -3.86
N GLU A 102 -5.25 10.58 -3.93
CA GLU A 102 -4.53 10.82 -5.18
C GLU A 102 -4.87 9.79 -6.26
N LEU A 103 -5.01 8.51 -5.90
CA LEU A 103 -5.45 7.50 -6.86
C LEU A 103 -6.84 7.80 -7.40
N PHE A 104 -7.77 8.18 -6.54
CA PHE A 104 -9.13 8.54 -6.96
C PHE A 104 -9.24 9.87 -7.69
N ALA A 105 -8.18 10.68 -7.74
CA ALA A 105 -8.13 11.85 -8.62
C ALA A 105 -8.19 11.45 -10.11
N ASP A 106 -7.76 10.24 -10.44
CA ASP A 106 -8.00 9.66 -11.76
C ASP A 106 -9.42 9.05 -11.78
N PRO A 107 -10.33 9.56 -12.62
CA PRO A 107 -11.71 9.07 -12.64
C PRO A 107 -11.86 7.63 -13.13
N ARG A 108 -10.81 7.05 -13.71
CA ARG A 108 -10.80 5.65 -14.15
C ARG A 108 -10.59 4.68 -12.99
N VAL A 109 -10.04 5.14 -11.87
CA VAL A 109 -9.87 4.32 -10.68
C VAL A 109 -11.23 4.15 -10.01
N THR A 110 -11.69 2.91 -9.90
CA THR A 110 -13.00 2.56 -9.34
C THR A 110 -12.92 2.00 -7.94
N ARG A 111 -11.81 1.36 -7.61
CA ARG A 111 -11.59 0.68 -6.34
C ARG A 111 -10.12 0.64 -6.01
N VAL A 112 -9.79 0.84 -4.75
CA VAL A 112 -8.46 0.56 -4.21
C VAL A 112 -8.57 -0.60 -3.25
N GLN A 113 -7.67 -1.59 -3.39
CA GLN A 113 -7.65 -2.76 -2.53
C GLN A 113 -6.35 -2.87 -1.76
N ALA A 114 -6.39 -3.59 -0.65
CA ALA A 114 -5.24 -3.98 0.15
C ALA A 114 -5.41 -5.43 0.58
N ASP A 115 -4.30 -6.10 0.84
CA ASP A 115 -4.29 -7.52 1.18
C ASP A 115 -3.33 -7.83 2.35
N PRO A 116 -3.53 -7.20 3.51
CA PRO A 116 -2.68 -7.45 4.66
C PRO A 116 -2.73 -8.93 5.08
N LEU A 117 -1.61 -9.40 5.64
CA LEU A 117 -1.56 -10.73 6.24
C LEU A 117 -2.56 -10.82 7.41
N PRO A 118 -3.22 -11.98 7.61
CA PRO A 118 -4.26 -12.11 8.64
C PRO A 118 -3.78 -11.79 10.06
N LEU A 119 -2.51 -12.07 10.37
CA LEU A 119 -1.92 -11.80 11.68
C LEU A 119 -1.47 -10.35 11.85
N ASN A 120 -1.48 -9.56 10.79
CA ASN A 120 -1.09 -8.15 10.85
C ASN A 120 -2.28 -7.28 11.25
N ALA A 121 -2.70 -7.41 12.51
CA ALA A 121 -3.85 -6.67 13.04
C ALA A 121 -3.67 -5.15 12.94
N ARG A 122 -2.43 -4.67 13.04
CA ARG A 122 -2.12 -3.24 12.94
C ARG A 122 -2.38 -2.72 11.53
N ALA A 123 -1.94 -3.44 10.50
CA ALA A 123 -2.20 -3.05 9.11
C ALA A 123 -3.69 -3.08 8.80
N ILE A 124 -4.40 -4.12 9.24
CA ILE A 124 -5.86 -4.23 9.05
C ILE A 124 -6.55 -3.00 9.66
N ARG A 125 -6.22 -2.65 10.90
CA ARG A 125 -6.77 -1.45 11.56
C ARG A 125 -6.42 -0.16 10.83
N CYS A 126 -5.19 -0.07 10.34
CA CYS A 126 -4.74 1.08 9.56
C CYS A 126 -5.61 1.28 8.31
N TYR A 127 -5.84 0.22 7.56
CA TYR A 127 -6.70 0.30 6.38
C TYR A 127 -8.16 0.60 6.75
N GLU A 128 -8.70 -0.02 7.79
CA GLU A 128 -10.05 0.30 8.26
C GLU A 128 -10.18 1.78 8.63
N ASN A 129 -9.21 2.32 9.36
CA ASN A 129 -9.19 3.73 9.74
C ASN A 129 -9.03 4.66 8.52
N ALA A 130 -8.46 4.16 7.43
CA ALA A 130 -8.32 4.90 6.18
C ALA A 130 -9.55 4.80 5.27
N GLY A 131 -10.58 4.04 5.67
CA GLY A 131 -11.83 3.93 4.94
C GLY A 131 -12.04 2.61 4.19
N PHE A 132 -11.14 1.65 4.34
CA PHE A 132 -11.29 0.32 3.74
C PHE A 132 -12.23 -0.54 4.59
N ARG A 133 -12.92 -1.47 3.95
CA ARG A 133 -13.72 -2.52 4.62
C ARG A 133 -13.14 -3.89 4.31
N ARG A 134 -13.24 -4.80 5.25
CA ARG A 134 -12.90 -6.21 5.03
C ARG A 134 -13.93 -6.81 4.08
N VAL A 135 -13.44 -7.57 3.09
CA VAL A 135 -14.29 -8.26 2.11
C VAL A 135 -14.34 -9.75 2.41
N ARG A 136 -13.19 -10.40 2.42
CA ARG A 136 -13.06 -11.84 2.69
C ARG A 136 -11.60 -12.25 2.86
N ASP A 137 -11.39 -13.43 3.39
CA ASP A 137 -10.09 -14.09 3.37
C ASP A 137 -9.82 -14.62 1.95
N VAL A 138 -8.58 -14.50 1.52
CA VAL A 138 -8.13 -14.95 0.20
C VAL A 138 -6.81 -15.72 0.34
N VAL A 139 -6.50 -16.54 -0.66
CA VAL A 139 -5.19 -17.15 -0.80
C VAL A 139 -4.52 -16.54 -2.03
N THR A 140 -3.40 -15.88 -1.80
CA THR A 140 -2.59 -15.25 -2.86
C THR A 140 -1.38 -16.14 -3.18
N PRO A 141 -0.63 -15.84 -4.26
CA PRO A 141 0.65 -16.52 -4.50
C PRO A 141 1.63 -16.46 -3.33
N ASP A 142 1.50 -15.45 -2.46
CA ASP A 142 2.33 -15.31 -1.24
C ASP A 142 1.69 -15.95 0.00
N GLY A 143 0.52 -16.54 -0.12
CA GLY A 143 -0.19 -17.19 0.98
C GLY A 143 -1.46 -16.48 1.42
N PRO A 144 -1.98 -16.82 2.62
CA PRO A 144 -3.23 -16.24 3.10
C PRO A 144 -3.15 -14.73 3.30
N ALA A 145 -4.24 -14.04 2.98
CA ALA A 145 -4.39 -12.61 3.17
C ALA A 145 -5.84 -12.25 3.48
N VAL A 146 -6.06 -11.04 4.01
CA VAL A 146 -7.39 -10.46 4.18
C VAL A 146 -7.58 -9.44 3.07
N LEU A 147 -8.52 -9.68 2.17
CA LEU A 147 -8.84 -8.71 1.10
C LEU A 147 -9.68 -7.58 1.67
N MET A 148 -9.25 -6.35 1.41
CA MET A 148 -9.92 -5.13 1.85
C MET A 148 -10.16 -4.21 0.67
N HIS A 149 -11.30 -3.55 0.62
CA HIS A 149 -11.70 -2.65 -0.47
C HIS A 149 -12.01 -1.25 0.05
N HIS A 150 -11.63 -0.27 -0.75
CA HIS A 150 -12.09 1.12 -0.66
C HIS A 150 -12.67 1.50 -2.02
N ASP A 151 -13.98 1.62 -2.11
CA ASP A 151 -14.66 1.91 -3.38
C ASP A 151 -14.76 3.41 -3.61
N ARG A 152 -14.76 3.81 -4.90
CA ARG A 152 -15.03 5.20 -5.27
C ARG A 152 -16.40 5.63 -4.70
N GLY A 153 -16.43 6.81 -4.08
CA GLY A 153 -17.63 7.34 -3.46
C GLY A 153 -17.86 6.91 -2.02
N ALA A 154 -17.05 6.00 -1.49
CA ALA A 154 -17.07 5.58 -0.08
C ALA A 154 -16.27 6.53 0.84
N MET A 155 -15.61 7.53 0.28
CA MET A 155 -14.83 8.53 1.04
C MET A 155 -15.77 9.50 1.75
N ARG A 156 -15.68 9.55 3.06
CA ARG A 156 -16.50 10.41 3.91
C ARG A 156 -15.63 11.17 4.89
#